data_72a595821d27cf31ce7b198079651fb1
#
_entry.id   72a595821d27cf31ce7b198079651fb1
#
_cell.length_a   1.000
_cell.length_b   1.000
_cell.length_c   1.000
_cell.angle_alpha   90.00
_cell.angle_beta   90.00
_cell.angle_gamma   90.00
#
_symmetry.space_group_name_H-M   'P 1'
#
loop_
_entity.id
_entity.type
_entity.pdbx_description
1 polymer ?
#
loop_
_entity_poly.entity_id
_entity_poly.type
_entity_poly.pdbx_seq_one_letter_code
_entity_poly.pdbx_strand_id
1 'polypeptide(L)'
;LKVAASTEGILRKGFNEENSMKVAQVLIQELDIGAVAITDREKLLAFTGIGEDHHLPGKPISSRYTQKTIETGEVVYADGNEVPYRCSIHPNCKLGSTLVIPLRGENQKVIGTIKLYEAKNRLFSSINRTLGEGIAQLLSAQILAGQYERQKALLTQSEIKLLHAQVNPHFLFNALNMLKAVIRRDSEQASQLVQYLSTFFRKNLKRPSEIVTLADEIEHVNAYLQIEKARFQSRLSVHLDIPEELSGQQLPAFTLQPIVENAIKHGTSQLLEVGEITLRASRQGQHLVLDIEDNAGLYQPGAQSSGLGMS
;
A
#
# COMPACT_ATOMS: atom_id res chain seq x y z
N LEU A 1 24.77 26.26 -4.77
CA LEU A 1 24.31 26.13 -3.38
C LEU A 1 22.93 26.76 -3.19
N LYS A 2 22.67 28.00 -3.69
CA LYS A 2 21.41 28.71 -3.46
C LYS A 2 20.20 28.01 -4.10
N VAL A 3 20.28 27.61 -5.38
CA VAL A 3 19.22 26.86 -6.08
C VAL A 3 18.87 25.55 -5.35
N ALA A 4 19.89 24.80 -4.90
CA ALA A 4 19.66 23.56 -4.15
C ALA A 4 18.86 23.77 -2.87
N ALA A 5 19.22 24.81 -2.09
CA ALA A 5 18.52 25.16 -0.83
C ALA A 5 17.09 25.64 -1.11
N SER A 6 16.90 26.49 -2.14
CA SER A 6 15.57 27.06 -2.46
C SER A 6 14.59 26.04 -3.09
N THR A 7 15.09 24.96 -3.70
CA THR A 7 14.25 23.88 -4.25
C THR A 7 14.14 22.68 -3.34
N GLU A 8 14.83 22.68 -2.19
CA GLU A 8 14.88 21.54 -1.28
C GLU A 8 13.49 21.09 -0.83
N GLY A 9 13.22 19.82 -1.01
CA GLY A 9 11.99 19.17 -0.55
C GLY A 9 10.72 19.50 -1.34
N ILE A 10 10.74 20.39 -2.34
CA ILE A 10 9.53 20.75 -3.09
C ILE A 10 9.00 19.53 -3.85
N LEU A 11 9.82 18.90 -4.69
CA LEU A 11 9.41 17.72 -5.48
C LEU A 11 9.33 16.42 -4.64
N ARG A 12 9.94 16.39 -3.47
CA ARG A 12 9.78 15.30 -2.50
C ARG A 12 8.33 15.17 -2.04
N LYS A 13 7.59 16.29 -1.92
CA LYS A 13 6.16 16.32 -1.59
C LYS A 13 5.28 15.80 -2.72
N GLY A 14 5.75 15.80 -3.96
CA GLY A 14 5.04 15.29 -5.14
C GLY A 14 5.56 15.89 -6.43
N PHE A 15 5.68 15.05 -7.45
CA PHE A 15 5.96 15.45 -8.83
C PHE A 15 4.64 15.73 -9.54
N ASN A 16 4.14 16.94 -9.42
CA ASN A 16 2.85 17.42 -9.95
C ASN A 16 2.97 18.87 -10.46
N GLU A 17 1.90 19.39 -11.04
CA GLU A 17 1.88 20.74 -11.61
C GLU A 17 2.21 21.82 -10.58
N GLU A 18 1.61 21.77 -9.39
CA GLU A 18 1.81 22.78 -8.33
C GLU A 18 3.27 22.85 -7.88
N ASN A 19 3.87 21.71 -7.52
CA ASN A 19 5.24 21.66 -7.02
C ASN A 19 6.26 21.93 -8.15
N SER A 20 5.98 21.46 -9.36
CA SER A 20 6.82 21.75 -10.55
C SER A 20 6.81 23.24 -10.88
N MET A 21 5.67 23.92 -10.74
CA MET A 21 5.59 25.36 -10.93
C MET A 21 6.43 26.13 -9.89
N LYS A 22 6.36 25.74 -8.63
CA LYS A 22 7.21 26.33 -7.57
C LYS A 22 8.70 26.19 -7.89
N VAL A 23 9.11 25.01 -8.33
CA VAL A 23 10.51 24.77 -8.76
C VAL A 23 10.87 25.62 -9.95
N ALA A 24 10.04 25.68 -10.99
CA ALA A 24 10.30 26.51 -12.17
C ALA A 24 10.44 28.00 -11.84
N GLN A 25 9.59 28.51 -10.93
CA GLN A 25 9.68 29.90 -10.44
C GLN A 25 10.97 30.18 -9.68
N VAL A 26 11.43 29.25 -8.84
CA VAL A 26 12.73 29.39 -8.17
C VAL A 26 13.87 29.40 -9.21
N LEU A 27 13.84 28.49 -10.18
CA LEU A 27 14.90 28.38 -11.16
C LEU A 27 15.01 29.61 -12.06
N ILE A 28 13.89 30.17 -12.51
CA ILE A 28 13.90 31.40 -13.34
C ILE A 28 14.44 32.62 -12.59
N GLN A 29 14.25 32.66 -11.26
CA GLN A 29 14.76 33.75 -10.41
C GLN A 29 16.25 33.62 -10.09
N GLU A 30 16.75 32.40 -9.96
CA GLU A 30 18.13 32.14 -9.55
C GLU A 30 19.09 31.95 -10.74
N LEU A 31 18.55 31.58 -11.90
CA LEU A 31 19.32 31.40 -13.14
C LEU A 31 19.02 32.57 -14.09
N ASP A 32 20.07 33.13 -14.68
CA ASP A 32 19.90 34.15 -15.74
C ASP A 32 19.59 33.46 -17.08
N ILE A 33 18.37 32.97 -17.22
CA ILE A 33 17.86 32.25 -18.40
C ILE A 33 16.50 32.77 -18.84
N GLY A 34 16.15 32.52 -20.12
CA GLY A 34 14.92 33.05 -20.71
C GLY A 34 13.62 32.40 -20.23
N ALA A 35 13.61 31.10 -20.06
CA ALA A 35 12.46 30.36 -19.54
C ALA A 35 12.84 28.98 -18.95
N VAL A 36 11.96 28.45 -18.11
CA VAL A 36 12.06 27.10 -17.53
C VAL A 36 10.76 26.36 -17.79
N ALA A 37 10.87 25.09 -18.20
CA ALA A 37 9.73 24.18 -18.25
C ALA A 37 10.05 22.86 -17.54
N ILE A 38 9.05 22.24 -16.94
CA ILE A 38 9.12 20.90 -16.35
C ILE A 38 7.99 20.08 -16.94
N THR A 39 8.30 18.87 -17.39
CA THR A 39 7.30 17.93 -17.93
C THR A 39 7.35 16.61 -17.19
N ASP A 40 6.25 15.88 -17.14
CA ASP A 40 6.29 14.44 -16.98
C ASP A 40 6.53 13.75 -18.34
N ARG A 41 6.13 12.51 -18.52
CA ARG A 41 6.29 11.78 -19.78
C ARG A 41 5.24 12.13 -20.84
N GLU A 42 4.15 12.80 -20.46
CA GLU A 42 2.97 12.99 -21.30
C GLU A 42 2.65 14.48 -21.49
N LYS A 43 2.79 15.29 -20.45
CA LYS A 43 2.33 16.68 -20.43
C LYS A 43 3.32 17.65 -19.81
N LEU A 44 3.10 18.91 -20.11
CA LEU A 44 3.79 20.04 -19.48
C LEU A 44 3.21 20.26 -18.07
N LEU A 45 4.06 20.13 -17.04
CA LEU A 45 3.66 20.36 -15.64
C LEU A 45 3.84 21.82 -15.22
N ALA A 46 4.91 22.47 -15.71
CA ALA A 46 5.21 23.86 -15.36
C ALA A 46 5.90 24.57 -16.52
N PHE A 47 5.64 25.85 -16.66
CA PHE A 47 6.34 26.76 -17.55
C PHE A 47 6.36 28.15 -16.93
N THR A 48 7.51 28.84 -17.00
CA THR A 48 7.64 30.23 -16.58
C THR A 48 8.72 30.94 -17.37
N GLY A 49 8.51 32.21 -17.66
CA GLY A 49 9.42 33.07 -18.43
C GLY A 49 8.92 33.40 -19.84
N ILE A 50 9.84 33.62 -20.78
CA ILE A 50 9.52 34.01 -22.15
C ILE A 50 8.64 32.93 -22.80
N GLY A 51 7.46 33.32 -23.28
CA GLY A 51 6.53 32.41 -23.98
C GLY A 51 5.48 31.76 -23.06
N GLU A 52 5.33 32.18 -21.83
CA GLU A 52 4.29 31.66 -20.93
C GLU A 52 2.85 31.96 -21.41
N ASP A 53 2.68 32.88 -22.31
CA ASP A 53 1.42 33.21 -22.97
C ASP A 53 0.84 32.07 -23.83
N HIS A 54 1.69 31.17 -24.33
CA HIS A 54 1.30 30.06 -25.21
C HIS A 54 1.80 28.68 -24.76
N HIS A 55 2.78 28.61 -23.87
CA HIS A 55 3.24 27.35 -23.24
C HIS A 55 2.45 27.07 -21.97
N LEU A 56 1.25 26.49 -22.11
CA LEU A 56 0.32 26.32 -21.00
C LEU A 56 0.50 24.97 -20.29
N PRO A 57 0.68 24.93 -18.95
CA PRO A 57 0.69 23.70 -18.17
C PRO A 57 -0.57 22.86 -18.40
N GLY A 58 -0.46 21.54 -18.23
CA GLY A 58 -1.54 20.58 -18.46
C GLY A 58 -1.66 20.13 -19.93
N LYS A 59 -1.03 20.81 -20.88
CA LYS A 59 -1.08 20.43 -22.30
C LYS A 59 -0.11 19.30 -22.63
N PRO A 60 -0.45 18.41 -23.60
CA PRO A 60 0.44 17.34 -24.06
C PRO A 60 1.77 17.86 -24.59
N ILE A 61 2.81 17.03 -24.47
CA ILE A 61 4.14 17.34 -25.01
C ILE A 61 4.09 17.34 -26.54
N SER A 62 4.37 18.51 -27.14
CA SER A 62 4.45 18.71 -28.58
C SER A 62 5.88 18.84 -29.11
N SER A 63 6.85 19.08 -28.21
CA SER A 63 8.24 19.31 -28.57
C SER A 63 8.97 18.01 -28.90
N ARG A 64 9.48 17.89 -30.15
CA ARG A 64 10.31 16.76 -30.56
C ARG A 64 11.60 16.59 -29.74
N TYR A 65 12.17 17.68 -29.22
CA TYR A 65 13.34 17.62 -28.35
C TYR A 65 13.03 16.95 -27.01
N THR A 66 11.88 17.25 -26.46
CA THR A 66 11.39 16.61 -25.21
C THR A 66 11.11 15.13 -25.44
N GLN A 67 10.43 14.78 -26.52
CA GLN A 67 10.14 13.38 -26.88
C GLN A 67 11.43 12.59 -27.05
N LYS A 68 12.40 13.13 -27.77
CA LYS A 68 13.73 12.50 -27.95
C LYS A 68 14.40 12.25 -26.58
N THR A 69 14.44 13.24 -25.67
CA THR A 69 15.04 13.07 -24.35
C THR A 69 14.30 12.00 -23.53
N ILE A 70 12.97 11.92 -23.61
CA ILE A 70 12.18 10.89 -22.91
C ILE A 70 12.47 9.48 -23.45
N GLU A 71 12.65 9.34 -24.76
CA GLU A 71 12.89 8.07 -25.43
C GLU A 71 14.32 7.57 -25.24
N THR A 72 15.32 8.45 -25.44
CA THR A 72 16.73 8.06 -25.39
C THR A 72 17.35 8.16 -24.00
N GLY A 73 16.78 8.98 -23.13
CA GLY A 73 17.39 9.33 -21.84
C GLY A 73 18.59 10.26 -21.96
N GLU A 74 18.88 10.79 -23.13
CA GLU A 74 20.00 11.69 -23.36
C GLU A 74 19.60 13.15 -23.21
N VAL A 75 20.58 13.98 -22.85
CA VAL A 75 20.46 15.44 -22.87
C VAL A 75 20.39 15.89 -24.31
N VAL A 76 19.38 16.69 -24.66
CA VAL A 76 19.20 17.25 -25.99
C VAL A 76 19.41 18.77 -25.95
N TYR A 77 20.30 19.24 -26.77
CA TYR A 77 20.60 20.68 -26.93
C TYR A 77 20.27 21.14 -28.33
N ALA A 78 19.52 22.24 -28.45
CA ALA A 78 19.27 22.93 -29.68
C ALA A 78 19.73 24.38 -29.49
N ASP A 79 20.88 24.73 -30.09
CA ASP A 79 21.58 26.00 -29.85
C ASP A 79 21.02 27.19 -30.63
N GLY A 80 20.14 26.91 -31.58
CA GLY A 80 19.57 27.94 -32.45
C GLY A 80 20.44 28.28 -33.70
N ASN A 81 21.70 27.82 -33.73
CA ASN A 81 22.61 28.05 -34.87
C ASN A 81 22.78 26.78 -35.71
N GLU A 82 23.48 25.76 -35.17
CA GLU A 82 23.69 24.49 -35.88
C GLU A 82 22.40 23.66 -35.91
N VAL A 83 21.63 23.70 -34.82
CA VAL A 83 20.31 23.04 -34.68
C VAL A 83 19.27 24.13 -34.36
N PRO A 84 18.61 24.73 -35.35
CA PRO A 84 17.65 25.80 -35.10
C PRO A 84 16.51 25.36 -34.22
N TYR A 85 16.35 26.04 -33.08
CA TYR A 85 15.19 25.83 -32.25
C TYR A 85 13.92 26.39 -32.89
N ARG A 86 12.89 25.57 -33.02
CA ARG A 86 11.54 25.98 -33.44
C ARG A 86 10.52 25.59 -32.40
N CYS A 87 9.77 26.56 -31.91
CA CYS A 87 8.63 26.30 -31.06
C CYS A 87 7.58 25.50 -31.84
N SER A 88 7.09 24.44 -31.23
CA SER A 88 6.05 23.56 -31.81
C SER A 88 4.62 24.13 -31.68
N ILE A 89 4.46 25.22 -30.90
CA ILE A 89 3.14 25.78 -30.55
C ILE A 89 2.89 27.09 -31.28
N HIS A 90 3.87 28.01 -31.28
CA HIS A 90 3.68 29.35 -31.83
C HIS A 90 4.85 29.77 -32.74
N PRO A 91 4.58 30.18 -33.99
CA PRO A 91 5.64 30.48 -34.99
C PRO A 91 6.50 31.69 -34.61
N ASN A 92 5.92 32.66 -33.90
CA ASN A 92 6.60 33.88 -33.48
C ASN A 92 7.15 33.83 -32.06
N CYS A 93 7.32 32.63 -31.51
CA CYS A 93 7.91 32.44 -30.17
C CYS A 93 9.32 33.08 -30.12
N LYS A 94 9.59 33.79 -29.02
CA LYS A 94 10.86 34.55 -28.82
C LYS A 94 11.99 33.66 -28.27
N LEU A 95 11.72 32.37 -27.98
CA LEU A 95 12.73 31.41 -27.55
C LEU A 95 13.62 31.04 -28.76
N GLY A 96 14.93 31.00 -28.54
CA GLY A 96 15.94 30.76 -29.59
C GLY A 96 16.77 29.50 -29.41
N SER A 97 16.93 29.04 -28.20
CA SER A 97 17.64 27.80 -27.89
C SER A 97 16.99 27.05 -26.70
N THR A 98 17.24 25.77 -26.63
CA THR A 98 16.72 24.92 -25.53
C THR A 98 17.72 23.85 -25.14
N LEU A 99 17.80 23.60 -23.84
CA LEU A 99 18.51 22.49 -23.24
C LEU A 99 17.46 21.62 -22.51
N VAL A 100 17.30 20.38 -22.95
CA VAL A 100 16.35 19.42 -22.38
C VAL A 100 17.12 18.34 -21.65
N ILE A 101 16.86 18.18 -20.37
CA ILE A 101 17.59 17.29 -19.48
C ILE A 101 16.60 16.29 -18.86
N PRO A 102 16.88 14.98 -18.89
CA PRO A 102 15.98 13.99 -18.31
C PRO A 102 15.94 14.07 -16.78
N LEU A 103 14.76 13.96 -16.22
CA LEU A 103 14.54 13.66 -14.80
C LEU A 103 14.39 12.14 -14.65
N ARG A 104 15.18 11.55 -13.76
CA ARG A 104 15.30 10.12 -13.61
C ARG A 104 14.67 9.65 -12.31
N GLY A 105 13.88 8.59 -12.39
CA GLY A 105 13.33 7.86 -11.26
C GLY A 105 14.09 6.57 -10.98
N GLU A 106 13.39 5.61 -10.45
CA GLU A 106 13.91 4.29 -10.13
C GLU A 106 14.47 3.60 -11.39
N ASN A 107 15.55 2.82 -11.21
CA ASN A 107 16.25 2.12 -12.29
C ASN A 107 16.68 3.02 -13.47
N GLN A 108 17.00 4.28 -13.19
CA GLN A 108 17.39 5.28 -14.20
C GLN A 108 16.31 5.55 -15.29
N LYS A 109 15.07 5.14 -15.06
CA LYS A 109 13.96 5.38 -15.98
C LYS A 109 13.65 6.88 -16.04
N VAL A 110 13.50 7.41 -17.25
CA VAL A 110 13.09 8.81 -17.44
C VAL A 110 11.62 8.95 -17.01
N ILE A 111 11.37 9.83 -16.06
CA ILE A 111 10.04 10.13 -15.50
C ILE A 111 9.50 11.49 -15.97
N GLY A 112 10.35 12.30 -16.54
CA GLY A 112 10.02 13.61 -17.07
C GLY A 112 11.26 14.34 -17.55
N THR A 113 11.15 15.63 -17.80
CA THR A 113 12.27 16.47 -18.22
C THR A 113 12.23 17.82 -17.53
N ILE A 114 13.42 18.41 -17.33
CA ILE A 114 13.57 19.84 -17.11
C ILE A 114 14.10 20.47 -18.39
N LYS A 115 13.56 21.61 -18.77
CA LYS A 115 13.94 22.32 -19.98
C LYS A 115 14.31 23.75 -19.61
N LEU A 116 15.49 24.14 -20.02
CA LEU A 116 15.98 25.50 -19.90
C LEU A 116 15.98 26.14 -21.29
N TYR A 117 15.62 27.39 -21.36
CA TYR A 117 15.52 28.13 -22.62
C TYR A 117 16.26 29.47 -22.54
N GLU A 118 16.79 29.87 -23.68
CA GLU A 118 17.28 31.23 -23.91
C GLU A 118 16.47 31.94 -24.98
N ALA A 119 16.48 33.27 -24.92
CA ALA A 119 15.90 34.11 -25.96
C ALA A 119 16.63 33.95 -27.28
N LYS A 120 16.00 34.36 -28.40
CA LYS A 120 16.68 34.49 -29.70
C LYS A 120 17.92 35.38 -29.56
N ASN A 121 19.01 34.98 -30.22
CA ASN A 121 20.32 35.66 -30.19
C ASN A 121 21.09 35.54 -28.85
N ARG A 122 20.67 34.64 -27.96
CA ARG A 122 21.40 34.32 -26.74
C ARG A 122 21.68 32.81 -26.66
N LEU A 123 22.94 32.45 -26.44
CA LEU A 123 23.38 31.06 -26.34
C LEU A 123 23.56 30.65 -24.90
N PHE A 124 23.33 29.37 -24.63
CA PHE A 124 23.67 28.80 -23.31
C PHE A 124 25.19 28.83 -23.12
N SER A 125 25.60 29.33 -21.95
CA SER A 125 26.97 29.15 -21.51
C SER A 125 27.22 27.69 -21.10
N SER A 126 28.48 27.24 -21.18
CA SER A 126 28.87 25.92 -20.63
C SER A 126 28.53 25.76 -19.15
N ILE A 127 28.59 26.86 -18.40
CA ILE A 127 28.22 26.94 -16.99
C ILE A 127 26.72 26.60 -16.81
N ASN A 128 25.83 27.21 -17.63
CA ASN A 128 24.38 26.96 -17.53
C ASN A 128 24.03 25.52 -17.90
N ARG A 129 24.77 24.88 -18.79
CA ARG A 129 24.59 23.48 -19.13
C ARG A 129 24.96 22.58 -17.94
N THR A 130 26.13 22.76 -17.37
CA THR A 130 26.58 21.98 -16.19
C THR A 130 25.68 22.19 -14.99
N LEU A 131 25.24 23.42 -14.74
CA LEU A 131 24.26 23.71 -13.67
C LEU A 131 22.93 23.04 -13.92
N GLY A 132 22.41 23.06 -15.15
CA GLY A 132 21.17 22.41 -15.52
C GLY A 132 21.20 20.91 -15.28
N GLU A 133 22.28 20.22 -15.66
CA GLU A 133 22.46 18.79 -15.40
C GLU A 133 22.53 18.48 -13.89
N GLY A 134 23.26 19.30 -13.12
CA GLY A 134 23.32 19.16 -11.65
C GLY A 134 21.96 19.39 -10.98
N ILE A 135 21.19 20.38 -11.45
CA ILE A 135 19.82 20.63 -10.96
C ILE A 135 18.92 19.44 -11.30
N ALA A 136 18.97 18.89 -12.51
CA ALA A 136 18.17 17.75 -12.89
C ALA A 136 18.48 16.51 -12.04
N GLN A 137 19.75 16.28 -11.70
CA GLN A 137 20.14 15.22 -10.76
C GLN A 137 19.55 15.43 -9.36
N LEU A 138 19.64 16.66 -8.84
CA LEU A 138 19.08 17.00 -7.53
C LEU A 138 17.57 16.82 -7.50
N LEU A 139 16.85 17.32 -8.51
CA LEU A 139 15.40 17.19 -8.59
C LEU A 139 14.98 15.72 -8.76
N SER A 140 15.72 14.94 -9.54
CA SER A 140 15.52 13.50 -9.68
C SER A 140 15.66 12.78 -8.33
N ALA A 141 16.69 13.10 -7.55
CA ALA A 141 16.89 12.54 -6.23
C ALA A 141 15.74 12.89 -5.25
N GLN A 142 15.23 14.13 -5.30
CA GLN A 142 14.08 14.54 -4.48
C GLN A 142 12.81 13.78 -4.85
N ILE A 143 12.52 13.61 -6.14
CA ILE A 143 11.36 12.86 -6.62
C ILE A 143 11.44 11.41 -6.14
N LEU A 144 12.59 10.77 -6.30
CA LEU A 144 12.82 9.39 -5.88
C LEU A 144 12.66 9.22 -4.37
N ALA A 145 13.23 10.12 -3.57
CA ALA A 145 13.08 10.11 -2.12
C ALA A 145 11.61 10.23 -1.69
N GLY A 146 10.85 11.12 -2.33
CA GLY A 146 9.42 11.27 -2.05
C GLY A 146 8.57 10.06 -2.46
N GLN A 147 8.94 9.37 -3.55
CA GLN A 147 8.30 8.12 -3.96
C GLN A 147 8.55 7.00 -2.93
N TYR A 148 9.81 6.85 -2.50
CA TYR A 148 10.20 5.85 -1.49
C TYR A 148 9.48 6.07 -0.16
N GLU A 149 9.40 7.32 0.32
CA GLU A 149 8.68 7.64 1.57
C GLU A 149 7.19 7.31 1.49
N ARG A 150 6.55 7.62 0.37
CA ARG A 150 5.14 7.27 0.16
C ARG A 150 4.93 5.77 0.12
N GLN A 151 5.79 5.04 -0.57
CA GLN A 151 5.72 3.57 -0.64
C GLN A 151 5.89 2.96 0.74
N LYS A 152 6.86 3.43 1.53
CA LYS A 152 7.07 2.99 2.92
C LYS A 152 5.85 3.28 3.80
N ALA A 153 5.27 4.47 3.69
CA ALA A 153 4.05 4.83 4.45
C ALA A 153 2.86 3.93 4.09
N LEU A 154 2.66 3.62 2.80
CA LEU A 154 1.61 2.70 2.34
C LEU A 154 1.82 1.27 2.85
N LEU A 155 3.06 0.77 2.84
CA LEU A 155 3.40 -0.54 3.41
C LEU A 155 3.08 -0.59 4.91
N THR A 156 3.55 0.40 5.67
CA THR A 156 3.25 0.50 7.11
C THR A 156 1.75 0.58 7.38
N GLN A 157 1.01 1.37 6.59
CA GLN A 157 -0.44 1.45 6.74
C GLN A 157 -1.13 0.11 6.42
N SER A 158 -0.65 -0.62 5.42
CA SER A 158 -1.15 -1.95 5.08
C SER A 158 -0.85 -2.96 6.17
N GLU A 159 0.35 -2.93 6.76
CA GLU A 159 0.70 -3.77 7.90
C GLU A 159 -0.20 -3.50 9.12
N ILE A 160 -0.45 -2.21 9.43
CA ILE A 160 -1.37 -1.83 10.51
C ILE A 160 -2.80 -2.33 10.23
N LYS A 161 -3.28 -2.21 8.99
CA LYS A 161 -4.61 -2.73 8.61
C LYS A 161 -4.69 -4.25 8.74
N LEU A 162 -3.64 -4.97 8.35
CA LEU A 162 -3.58 -6.43 8.52
C LEU A 162 -3.57 -6.82 10.01
N LEU A 163 -2.80 -6.13 10.85
CA LEU A 163 -2.79 -6.34 12.30
C LEU A 163 -4.17 -6.06 12.93
N HIS A 164 -4.85 -4.99 12.51
CA HIS A 164 -6.21 -4.69 12.97
C HIS A 164 -7.25 -5.73 12.51
N ALA A 165 -7.08 -6.30 11.31
CA ALA A 165 -7.97 -7.34 10.80
C ALA A 165 -7.82 -8.67 11.55
N GLN A 166 -6.64 -8.94 12.14
CA GLN A 166 -6.41 -10.11 12.99
C GLN A 166 -7.16 -10.04 14.34
N VAL A 167 -7.55 -8.84 14.78
CA VAL A 167 -8.40 -8.64 15.94
C VAL A 167 -9.80 -8.32 15.43
N ASN A 168 -10.72 -9.29 15.43
CA ASN A 168 -12.12 -9.03 15.10
C ASN A 168 -12.74 -8.07 16.13
N PRO A 169 -12.95 -6.77 15.82
CA PRO A 169 -13.42 -5.80 16.80
C PRO A 169 -14.81 -6.15 17.34
N HIS A 170 -15.67 -6.70 16.50
CA HIS A 170 -17.03 -7.09 16.88
C HIS A 170 -17.01 -8.25 17.87
N PHE A 171 -16.12 -9.22 17.67
CA PHE A 171 -15.93 -10.31 18.64
C PHE A 171 -15.45 -9.75 20.00
N LEU A 172 -14.47 -8.85 20.00
CA LEU A 172 -13.94 -8.24 21.20
C LEU A 172 -15.05 -7.47 21.97
N PHE A 173 -15.82 -6.62 21.29
CA PHE A 173 -16.92 -5.89 21.92
C PHE A 173 -17.97 -6.82 22.51
N ASN A 174 -18.34 -7.88 21.81
CA ASN A 174 -19.29 -8.86 22.29
C ASN A 174 -18.77 -9.61 23.53
N ALA A 175 -17.51 -10.04 23.49
CA ALA A 175 -16.88 -10.73 24.64
C ALA A 175 -16.78 -9.83 25.87
N LEU A 176 -16.43 -8.54 25.71
CA LEU A 176 -16.39 -7.58 26.83
C LEU A 176 -17.77 -7.28 27.41
N ASN A 177 -18.81 -7.14 26.57
CA ASN A 177 -20.18 -6.93 26.99
C ASN A 177 -20.70 -8.15 27.77
N MET A 178 -20.42 -9.35 27.29
CA MET A 178 -20.74 -10.59 27.96
C MET A 178 -20.03 -10.69 29.34
N LEU A 179 -18.72 -10.43 29.36
CA LEU A 179 -17.91 -10.44 30.59
C LEU A 179 -18.51 -9.49 31.64
N LYS A 180 -18.91 -8.27 31.22
CA LYS A 180 -19.61 -7.31 32.11
C LYS A 180 -20.89 -7.87 32.70
N ALA A 181 -21.63 -8.67 31.94
CA ALA A 181 -22.86 -9.31 32.44
C ALA A 181 -22.58 -10.45 33.42
N VAL A 182 -21.55 -11.27 33.16
CA VAL A 182 -21.17 -12.44 33.97
C VAL A 182 -20.51 -12.02 35.28
N ILE A 183 -19.67 -10.99 35.32
CA ILE A 183 -18.96 -10.51 36.53
C ILE A 183 -19.92 -10.33 37.72
N ARG A 184 -21.16 -9.90 37.49
CA ARG A 184 -22.14 -9.65 38.54
C ARG A 184 -22.85 -10.89 39.03
N ARG A 185 -22.81 -12.00 38.28
CA ARG A 185 -23.55 -13.24 38.58
C ARG A 185 -22.63 -14.34 39.07
N ASP A 186 -21.46 -14.45 38.44
CA ASP A 186 -20.50 -15.52 38.66
C ASP A 186 -19.09 -15.01 38.41
N SER A 187 -18.40 -14.66 39.48
CA SER A 187 -17.03 -14.10 39.39
C SER A 187 -16.00 -15.15 38.97
N GLU A 188 -16.25 -16.44 39.26
CA GLU A 188 -15.36 -17.51 38.87
C GLU A 188 -15.44 -17.76 37.34
N GLN A 189 -16.65 -17.84 36.80
CA GLN A 189 -16.89 -17.91 35.37
C GLN A 189 -16.31 -16.70 34.65
N ALA A 190 -16.45 -15.49 35.21
CA ALA A 190 -15.86 -14.28 34.64
C ALA A 190 -14.33 -14.37 34.59
N SER A 191 -13.67 -14.88 35.63
CA SER A 191 -12.22 -15.08 35.67
C SER A 191 -11.76 -16.08 34.61
N GLN A 192 -12.47 -17.17 34.41
CA GLN A 192 -12.18 -18.15 33.35
C GLN A 192 -12.33 -17.54 31.96
N LEU A 193 -13.35 -16.72 31.73
CA LEU A 193 -13.55 -16.03 30.47
C LEU A 193 -12.43 -15.04 30.16
N VAL A 194 -11.91 -14.32 31.18
CA VAL A 194 -10.73 -13.46 31.01
C VAL A 194 -9.50 -14.26 30.58
N GLN A 195 -9.31 -15.47 31.14
CA GLN A 195 -8.21 -16.36 30.74
C GLN A 195 -8.34 -16.81 29.29
N TYR A 196 -9.54 -17.23 28.87
CA TYR A 196 -9.80 -17.60 27.46
C TYR A 196 -9.57 -16.44 26.51
N LEU A 197 -10.05 -15.22 26.82
CA LEU A 197 -9.80 -14.02 26.05
C LEU A 197 -8.30 -13.72 25.95
N SER A 198 -7.59 -13.80 27.08
CA SER A 198 -6.14 -13.58 27.11
C SER A 198 -5.38 -14.60 26.25
N THR A 199 -5.77 -15.88 26.31
CA THR A 199 -5.16 -16.93 25.47
C THR A 199 -5.45 -16.72 24.00
N PHE A 200 -6.69 -16.42 23.64
CA PHE A 200 -7.11 -16.14 22.27
C PHE A 200 -6.34 -14.95 21.66
N PHE A 201 -6.32 -13.81 22.35
CA PHE A 201 -5.61 -12.63 21.83
C PHE A 201 -4.10 -12.80 21.82
N ARG A 202 -3.52 -13.45 22.82
CA ARG A 202 -2.07 -13.72 22.84
C ARG A 202 -1.62 -14.56 21.65
N LYS A 203 -2.41 -15.58 21.26
CA LYS A 203 -2.11 -16.42 20.09
C LYS A 203 -2.33 -15.69 18.77
N ASN A 204 -3.35 -14.84 18.66
CA ASN A 204 -3.58 -13.99 17.47
C ASN A 204 -2.50 -12.92 17.29
N LEU A 205 -1.96 -12.34 18.36
CA LEU A 205 -0.97 -11.26 18.31
C LEU A 205 0.48 -11.75 18.22
N LYS A 206 0.77 -12.97 18.69
CA LYS A 206 2.07 -13.60 18.42
C LYS A 206 2.08 -13.94 16.92
N ARG A 207 3.12 -13.50 16.19
CA ARG A 207 3.39 -14.09 14.86
C ARG A 207 3.63 -15.58 15.08
N PRO A 208 2.70 -16.47 14.70
CA PRO A 208 2.97 -17.90 14.81
C PRO A 208 4.13 -18.25 13.84
N SER A 209 4.88 -19.27 14.19
CA SER A 209 5.61 -20.02 13.17
C SER A 209 4.61 -20.44 12.09
N GLU A 210 5.02 -20.47 10.82
CA GLU A 210 4.12 -20.90 9.74
C GLU A 210 3.50 -22.27 9.98
N ILE A 211 4.19 -23.11 10.77
CA ILE A 211 3.79 -24.46 11.18
C ILE A 211 3.66 -24.52 12.71
N VAL A 212 2.57 -25.06 13.19
CA VAL A 212 2.24 -25.28 14.62
C VAL A 212 1.79 -26.72 14.85
N THR A 213 1.66 -27.12 16.12
CA THR A 213 1.10 -28.45 16.47
C THR A 213 -0.43 -28.43 16.47
N LEU A 214 -1.06 -29.59 16.25
CA LEU A 214 -2.50 -29.72 16.39
C LEU A 214 -2.98 -29.30 17.79
N ALA A 215 -2.21 -29.61 18.83
CA ALA A 215 -2.50 -29.16 20.19
C ALA A 215 -2.58 -27.63 20.30
N ASP A 216 -1.66 -26.89 19.65
CA ASP A 216 -1.66 -25.43 19.62
C ASP A 216 -2.89 -24.86 18.92
N GLU A 217 -3.30 -25.44 17.79
CA GLU A 217 -4.51 -25.03 17.05
C GLU A 217 -5.77 -25.33 17.87
N ILE A 218 -5.86 -26.52 18.49
CA ILE A 218 -7.00 -26.91 19.32
C ILE A 218 -7.11 -26.01 20.57
N GLU A 219 -6.00 -25.70 21.23
CA GLU A 219 -6.01 -24.76 22.36
C GLU A 219 -6.55 -23.38 21.96
N HIS A 220 -6.13 -22.90 20.78
CA HIS A 220 -6.57 -21.62 20.24
C HIS A 220 -8.06 -21.63 19.90
N VAL A 221 -8.50 -22.63 19.16
CA VAL A 221 -9.92 -22.81 18.79
C VAL A 221 -10.79 -23.02 20.02
N ASN A 222 -10.32 -23.82 21.00
CA ASN A 222 -11.06 -24.04 22.24
C ASN A 222 -11.25 -22.74 23.03
N ALA A 223 -10.23 -21.88 23.10
CA ALA A 223 -10.39 -20.59 23.78
C ALA A 223 -11.49 -19.74 23.10
N TYR A 224 -11.55 -19.71 21.77
CA TYR A 224 -12.62 -19.06 21.03
C TYR A 224 -14.00 -19.70 21.31
N LEU A 225 -14.08 -21.02 21.24
CA LEU A 225 -15.32 -21.78 21.48
C LEU A 225 -15.89 -21.57 22.90
N GLN A 226 -15.04 -21.51 23.92
CA GLN A 226 -15.47 -21.23 25.28
C GLN A 226 -16.07 -19.84 25.45
N ILE A 227 -15.52 -18.85 24.76
CA ILE A 227 -16.05 -17.48 24.74
C ILE A 227 -17.42 -17.46 24.03
N GLU A 228 -17.55 -18.08 22.85
CA GLU A 228 -18.82 -18.15 22.13
C GLU A 228 -19.86 -18.99 22.87
N LYS A 229 -19.45 -20.10 23.51
CA LYS A 229 -20.34 -20.90 24.38
C LYS A 229 -20.91 -20.09 25.56
N ALA A 230 -20.09 -19.27 26.21
CA ALA A 230 -20.57 -18.36 27.24
C ALA A 230 -21.53 -17.28 26.68
N ARG A 231 -21.32 -16.82 25.44
CA ARG A 231 -22.19 -15.86 24.74
C ARG A 231 -23.55 -16.47 24.38
N PHE A 232 -23.57 -17.67 23.84
CA PHE A 232 -24.79 -18.34 23.39
C PHE A 232 -25.43 -19.18 24.48
N GLN A 233 -24.73 -19.42 25.62
CA GLN A 233 -25.18 -20.18 26.75
C GLN A 233 -25.62 -21.60 26.35
N SER A 234 -26.84 -22.02 26.74
CA SER A 234 -27.41 -23.34 26.40
C SER A 234 -27.73 -23.53 24.91
N ARG A 235 -27.55 -22.47 24.07
CA ARG A 235 -27.86 -22.54 22.65
C ARG A 235 -26.67 -22.98 21.78
N LEU A 236 -25.50 -23.24 22.35
CA LEU A 236 -24.32 -23.75 21.63
C LEU A 236 -23.72 -24.95 22.38
N SER A 237 -23.71 -26.10 21.72
CA SER A 237 -23.03 -27.31 22.16
C SER A 237 -21.77 -27.53 21.32
N VAL A 238 -20.68 -27.91 21.97
CA VAL A 238 -19.39 -28.13 21.32
C VAL A 238 -18.83 -29.48 21.78
N HIS A 239 -18.48 -30.30 20.80
CA HIS A 239 -17.87 -31.62 20.99
C HIS A 239 -16.48 -31.66 20.32
N LEU A 240 -15.46 -31.99 21.12
CA LEU A 240 -14.08 -32.15 20.65
C LEU A 240 -13.69 -33.62 20.80
N ASP A 241 -13.41 -34.28 19.69
CA ASP A 241 -12.97 -35.68 19.61
C ASP A 241 -11.59 -35.72 18.96
N ILE A 242 -10.57 -35.41 19.77
CA ILE A 242 -9.17 -35.26 19.32
C ILE A 242 -8.33 -36.28 20.09
N PRO A 243 -7.90 -37.37 19.43
CA PRO A 243 -7.01 -38.35 20.05
C PRO A 243 -5.69 -37.72 20.49
N GLU A 244 -5.25 -38.01 21.70
CA GLU A 244 -4.03 -37.43 22.29
C GLU A 244 -2.78 -37.73 21.44
N GLU A 245 -2.71 -38.89 20.84
CA GLU A 245 -1.65 -39.34 19.91
C GLU A 245 -1.49 -38.44 18.66
N LEU A 246 -2.51 -37.68 18.28
CA LEU A 246 -2.46 -36.73 17.16
C LEU A 246 -2.04 -35.31 17.58
N SER A 247 -1.94 -35.01 18.84
CA SER A 247 -1.64 -33.69 19.40
C SER A 247 -0.33 -33.09 18.87
N GLY A 248 0.66 -33.91 18.60
CA GLY A 248 1.97 -33.51 18.07
C GLY A 248 2.05 -33.36 16.57
N GLN A 249 0.97 -33.66 15.83
CA GLN A 249 0.96 -33.51 14.37
C GLN A 249 1.08 -32.04 13.99
N GLN A 250 1.86 -31.79 12.95
CA GLN A 250 2.14 -30.44 12.45
C GLN A 250 1.18 -30.05 11.33
N LEU A 251 0.70 -28.79 11.39
CA LEU A 251 -0.17 -28.21 10.37
C LEU A 251 0.11 -26.70 10.24
N PRO A 252 -0.30 -26.05 9.14
CA PRO A 252 -0.21 -24.60 9.02
C PRO A 252 -1.01 -23.90 10.12
N ALA A 253 -0.45 -22.83 10.66
CA ALA A 253 -1.13 -22.01 11.66
C ALA A 253 -2.43 -21.41 11.12
N PHE A 254 -3.44 -21.26 11.98
CA PHE A 254 -4.78 -20.75 11.66
C PHE A 254 -5.55 -21.62 10.62
N THR A 255 -5.29 -22.93 10.60
CA THR A 255 -6.04 -23.85 9.75
C THR A 255 -7.46 -24.08 10.26
N LEU A 256 -7.64 -24.34 11.56
CA LEU A 256 -8.94 -24.66 12.15
C LEU A 256 -9.79 -23.44 12.47
N GLN A 257 -9.18 -22.36 12.94
CA GLN A 257 -9.88 -21.18 13.43
C GLN A 257 -10.88 -20.59 12.41
N PRO A 258 -10.52 -20.30 11.14
CA PRO A 258 -11.46 -19.70 10.18
C PRO A 258 -12.66 -20.59 9.88
N ILE A 259 -12.47 -21.90 9.90
CA ILE A 259 -13.54 -22.86 9.61
C ILE A 259 -14.53 -22.88 10.80
N VAL A 260 -14.02 -22.95 12.02
CA VAL A 260 -14.84 -22.92 13.24
C VAL A 260 -15.58 -21.58 13.40
N GLU A 261 -14.91 -20.46 13.13
CA GLU A 261 -15.55 -19.14 13.11
C GLU A 261 -16.71 -19.08 12.10
N ASN A 262 -16.53 -19.65 10.91
CA ASN A 262 -17.57 -19.70 9.88
C ASN A 262 -18.74 -20.61 10.32
N ALA A 263 -18.46 -21.76 10.90
CA ALA A 263 -19.49 -22.69 11.41
C ALA A 263 -20.35 -22.01 12.49
N ILE A 264 -19.76 -21.23 13.39
CA ILE A 264 -20.51 -20.47 14.39
C ILE A 264 -21.26 -19.31 13.74
N LYS A 265 -20.57 -18.43 13.00
CA LYS A 265 -21.12 -17.17 12.52
C LYS A 265 -22.20 -17.35 11.47
N HIS A 266 -22.00 -18.27 10.54
CA HIS A 266 -22.89 -18.49 9.40
C HIS A 266 -23.74 -19.75 9.53
N GLY A 267 -23.38 -20.67 10.43
CA GLY A 267 -24.12 -21.89 10.74
C GLY A 267 -24.97 -21.72 11.99
N THR A 268 -24.44 -22.17 13.12
CA THR A 268 -25.21 -22.38 14.35
C THR A 268 -25.84 -21.11 14.98
N SER A 269 -25.24 -19.92 14.78
CA SER A 269 -25.77 -18.67 15.33
C SER A 269 -27.14 -18.26 14.76
N GLN A 270 -27.52 -18.80 13.60
CA GLN A 270 -28.77 -18.51 12.92
C GLN A 270 -29.90 -19.48 13.28
N LEU A 271 -29.59 -20.59 13.98
CA LEU A 271 -30.57 -21.58 14.37
C LEU A 271 -31.45 -21.09 15.52
N LEU A 272 -32.71 -21.43 15.46
CA LEU A 272 -33.65 -21.26 16.58
C LEU A 272 -33.46 -22.35 17.65
N GLU A 273 -32.94 -23.49 17.28
CA GLU A 273 -32.59 -24.64 18.09
C GLU A 273 -31.16 -24.56 18.63
N VAL A 274 -30.71 -25.54 19.38
CA VAL A 274 -29.35 -25.64 19.87
C VAL A 274 -28.42 -25.90 18.70
N GLY A 275 -27.47 -24.99 18.45
CA GLY A 275 -26.40 -25.19 17.50
C GLY A 275 -25.38 -26.18 18.03
N GLU A 276 -25.02 -27.17 17.23
CA GLU A 276 -24.02 -28.17 17.59
C GLU A 276 -22.81 -28.04 16.65
N ILE A 277 -21.61 -28.07 17.21
CA ILE A 277 -20.35 -28.11 16.46
C ILE A 277 -19.55 -29.29 16.98
N THR A 278 -19.10 -30.13 16.08
CA THR A 278 -18.22 -31.24 16.35
C THR A 278 -16.92 -31.13 15.58
N LEU A 279 -15.79 -31.13 16.30
CA LEU A 279 -14.45 -31.24 15.72
C LEU A 279 -13.92 -32.64 15.98
N ARG A 280 -13.50 -33.32 14.92
CA ARG A 280 -12.85 -34.63 15.02
C ARG A 280 -11.49 -34.59 14.33
N ALA A 281 -10.50 -35.25 14.91
CA ALA A 281 -9.25 -35.54 14.25
C ALA A 281 -9.07 -37.04 14.11
N SER A 282 -8.66 -37.47 12.92
CA SER A 282 -8.37 -38.88 12.65
C SER A 282 -7.13 -39.02 11.76
N ARG A 283 -6.57 -40.22 11.75
CA ARG A 283 -5.44 -40.53 10.89
C ARG A 283 -5.89 -41.50 9.80
N GLN A 284 -5.76 -41.09 8.54
CA GLN A 284 -6.03 -41.95 7.38
C GLN A 284 -4.72 -42.16 6.60
N GLY A 285 -4.09 -43.31 6.84
CA GLY A 285 -2.78 -43.62 6.27
C GLY A 285 -1.70 -42.62 6.79
N GLN A 286 -1.13 -41.82 5.89
CA GLN A 286 -0.14 -40.80 6.23
C GLN A 286 -0.76 -39.39 6.42
N HIS A 287 -2.06 -39.25 6.23
CA HIS A 287 -2.76 -37.98 6.28
C HIS A 287 -3.45 -37.78 7.63
N LEU A 288 -3.34 -36.55 8.18
CA LEU A 288 -4.19 -36.04 9.25
C LEU A 288 -5.48 -35.56 8.61
N VAL A 289 -6.61 -36.10 9.03
CA VAL A 289 -7.95 -35.67 8.61
C VAL A 289 -8.60 -34.94 9.75
N LEU A 290 -9.07 -33.71 9.48
CA LEU A 290 -9.77 -32.85 10.44
C LEU A 290 -11.18 -32.62 9.91
N ASP A 291 -12.17 -33.10 10.64
CA ASP A 291 -13.58 -32.97 10.31
C ASP A 291 -14.22 -31.94 11.25
N ILE A 292 -14.89 -30.96 10.65
CA ILE A 292 -15.65 -29.94 11.36
C ILE A 292 -17.08 -29.98 10.85
N GLU A 293 -17.99 -30.39 11.73
CA GLU A 293 -19.41 -30.55 11.40
C GLU A 293 -20.25 -29.56 12.22
N ASP A 294 -21.24 -28.95 11.59
CA ASP A 294 -22.30 -28.18 12.24
C ASP A 294 -23.69 -28.76 11.87
N ASN A 295 -24.68 -28.54 12.71
CA ASN A 295 -26.05 -28.99 12.47
C ASN A 295 -26.93 -27.97 11.72
N ALA A 296 -26.36 -26.90 11.18
CA ALA A 296 -27.14 -25.86 10.50
C ALA A 296 -27.57 -26.28 9.08
N GLY A 297 -26.81 -27.17 8.43
CA GLY A 297 -27.11 -27.65 7.08
C GLY A 297 -27.06 -26.59 5.99
N LEU A 298 -26.40 -25.46 6.25
CA LEU A 298 -26.35 -24.30 5.33
C LEU A 298 -25.20 -24.34 4.34
N TYR A 299 -24.29 -25.32 4.47
CA TYR A 299 -23.18 -25.46 3.53
C TYR A 299 -23.66 -25.92 2.16
N GLN A 300 -23.44 -25.10 1.13
CA GLN A 300 -23.70 -25.45 -0.26
C GLN A 300 -22.36 -25.50 -1.02
N PRO A 301 -21.93 -26.69 -1.49
CA PRO A 301 -20.73 -26.80 -2.32
C PRO A 301 -20.89 -25.97 -3.61
N GLY A 302 -19.98 -25.02 -3.84
CA GLY A 302 -19.99 -24.16 -5.05
C GLY A 302 -20.63 -22.78 -4.87
N ALA A 303 -21.16 -22.42 -3.73
CA ALA A 303 -21.49 -21.03 -3.42
C ALA A 303 -20.19 -20.22 -3.29
N GLN A 304 -20.02 -19.15 -4.10
CA GLN A 304 -18.87 -18.26 -4.00
C GLN A 304 -18.86 -17.61 -2.61
N SER A 305 -17.99 -18.11 -1.74
CA SER A 305 -17.74 -17.47 -0.45
C SER A 305 -16.93 -16.20 -0.67
N SER A 306 -17.41 -15.08 -0.15
CA SER A 306 -16.67 -13.80 -0.11
C SER A 306 -15.54 -13.79 0.94
N GLY A 307 -15.11 -14.95 1.42
CA GLY A 307 -14.11 -15.13 2.48
C GLY A 307 -12.90 -15.95 2.04
N LEU A 308 -11.75 -15.63 2.59
CA LEU A 308 -10.43 -16.26 2.36
C LEU A 308 -10.31 -17.72 2.87
N GLY A 309 -11.40 -18.36 3.27
CA GLY A 309 -11.34 -19.60 4.05
C GLY A 309 -11.51 -20.91 3.32
N MET A 310 -11.85 -20.94 2.03
CA MET A 310 -12.06 -22.19 1.27
C MET A 310 -11.73 -22.00 -0.21
N SER A 311 -10.47 -22.01 -0.54
CA SER A 311 -9.97 -22.19 -1.91
C SER A 311 -9.02 -23.37 -1.96
#